data_01cee0464dcd0a04a967c1cecf07b181
#
_entry.id   01cee0464dcd0a04a967c1cecf07b181
#
_cell.length_a   1.000
_cell.length_b   1.000
_cell.length_c   1.000
_cell.angle_alpha   90.00
_cell.angle_beta   90.00
_cell.angle_gamma   90.00
#
_symmetry.space_group_name_H-M   'P 1'
#
loop_
_entity.id
_entity.type
_entity.pdbx_description
1 polymer ?
#
loop_
_entity_poly.entity_id
_entity_poly.type
_entity_poly.pdbx_seq_one_letter_code
_entity_poly.pdbx_strand_id
1 'polypeptide(L)'
;ISHVGIIVSPKPKISTEFIDKWILKSKFSNIKTFLVNNKIDTKQNEEYRNKLNIYKHINIDIIDCSAKYGNNIKELISFIKNKCILFVGNSGAGKSTLTSKLIGKELKVNALSNNQGVHTTSISSLFEIQNNTKIIDSPGMRDIDISNYPKEQIIDGFDEIQNAAKYCKFSDCNHINNQGCYVKESLVNGQISQRRYNNFIKFRDYEQ
;
A
#
# COMPACT_ATOMS: atom_id res chain seq x y z
N ILE A 1 -10.86 -9.07 -6.06
CA ILE A 1 -9.53 -8.79 -5.48
C ILE A 1 -9.62 -9.01 -3.99
N SER A 2 -8.72 -9.81 -3.43
CA SER A 2 -8.68 -10.06 -1.98
C SER A 2 -7.59 -9.24 -1.28
N HIS A 3 -6.51 -8.91 -2.01
CA HIS A 3 -5.36 -8.18 -1.46
C HIS A 3 -4.79 -7.17 -2.45
N VAL A 4 -4.23 -6.09 -1.90
CA VAL A 4 -3.38 -5.14 -2.63
C VAL A 4 -1.94 -5.35 -2.14
N GLY A 5 -1.05 -5.67 -3.07
CA GLY A 5 0.39 -5.77 -2.83
C GLY A 5 1.09 -4.49 -3.30
N ILE A 6 1.55 -3.65 -2.38
CA ILE A 6 2.22 -2.39 -2.70
C ILE A 6 3.72 -2.67 -2.82
N ILE A 7 4.25 -2.54 -4.03
CA ILE A 7 5.68 -2.79 -4.30
C ILE A 7 6.47 -1.52 -4.02
N VAL A 8 7.41 -1.64 -3.11
CA VAL A 8 8.33 -0.58 -2.72
C VAL A 8 9.78 -1.04 -2.94
N SER A 9 10.69 -0.11 -3.06
CA SER A 9 12.11 -0.39 -3.25
C SER A 9 12.98 0.79 -2.77
N PRO A 10 14.28 0.58 -2.50
CA PRO A 10 15.17 1.67 -2.11
C PRO A 10 15.31 2.76 -3.18
N LYS A 11 15.14 2.39 -4.45
CA LYS A 11 15.10 3.29 -5.62
C LYS A 11 14.03 2.79 -6.60
N PRO A 12 13.04 3.63 -6.99
CA PRO A 12 12.85 5.05 -6.63
C PRO A 12 12.48 5.25 -5.15
N LYS A 13 12.62 6.50 -4.66
CA LYS A 13 12.33 6.87 -3.27
C LYS A 13 10.88 6.52 -2.92
N ILE A 14 10.68 5.84 -1.80
CA ILE A 14 9.37 5.45 -1.29
C ILE A 14 8.56 6.68 -0.88
N SER A 15 7.32 6.74 -1.30
CA SER A 15 6.33 7.73 -0.87
C SER A 15 5.41 7.11 0.18
N THR A 16 5.46 7.61 1.42
CA THR A 16 4.51 7.19 2.46
C THR A 16 3.09 7.64 2.14
N GLU A 17 2.93 8.78 1.49
CA GLU A 17 1.62 9.25 1.02
C GLU A 17 0.98 8.27 0.04
N PHE A 18 1.75 7.77 -0.93
CA PHE A 18 1.27 6.76 -1.87
C PHE A 18 0.82 5.48 -1.17
N ILE A 19 1.62 5.01 -0.19
CA ILE A 19 1.26 3.80 0.56
C ILE A 19 -0.01 4.04 1.37
N ASP A 20 -0.11 5.17 2.07
CA ASP A 20 -1.25 5.49 2.93
C ASP A 20 -2.54 5.68 2.14
N LYS A 21 -2.48 6.28 0.94
CA LYS A 21 -3.62 6.35 0.02
C LYS A 21 -4.12 4.95 -0.37
N TRP A 22 -3.20 4.02 -0.66
CA TRP A 22 -3.57 2.64 -0.98
C TRP A 22 -4.13 1.88 0.21
N ILE A 23 -3.59 2.09 1.42
CA ILE A 23 -4.14 1.51 2.65
C ILE A 23 -5.57 2.03 2.86
N LEU A 24 -5.79 3.34 2.77
CA LEU A 24 -7.10 3.96 2.90
C LEU A 24 -8.09 3.36 1.89
N LYS A 25 -7.74 3.37 0.59
CA LYS A 25 -8.61 2.82 -0.45
C LYS A 25 -8.94 1.35 -0.23
N SER A 26 -7.96 0.57 0.19
CA SER A 26 -8.14 -0.86 0.45
C SER A 26 -9.10 -1.09 1.63
N LYS A 27 -9.00 -0.29 2.68
CA LYS A 27 -9.93 -0.30 3.82
C LYS A 27 -11.36 -0.07 3.37
N PHE A 28 -11.62 0.98 2.60
CA PHE A 28 -12.95 1.27 2.05
C PHE A 28 -13.50 0.17 1.16
N SER A 29 -12.63 -0.59 0.51
CA SER A 29 -13.01 -1.72 -0.35
C SER A 29 -13.05 -3.05 0.40
N ASN A 30 -12.80 -3.06 1.71
CA ASN A 30 -12.65 -4.28 2.53
C ASN A 30 -11.60 -5.25 1.96
N ILE A 31 -10.49 -4.73 1.47
CA ILE A 31 -9.38 -5.46 0.87
C ILE A 31 -8.17 -5.35 1.79
N LYS A 32 -7.46 -6.46 2.01
CA LYS A 32 -6.22 -6.48 2.81
C LYS A 32 -5.06 -5.88 2.04
N THR A 33 -4.14 -5.22 2.75
CA THR A 33 -2.94 -4.61 2.17
C THR A 33 -1.68 -5.24 2.75
N PHE A 34 -0.67 -5.44 1.90
CA PHE A 34 0.68 -5.82 2.32
C PHE A 34 1.72 -5.09 1.47
N LEU A 35 2.94 -4.99 1.97
CA LEU A 35 4.06 -4.42 1.23
C LEU A 35 4.95 -5.53 0.66
N VAL A 36 5.48 -5.29 -0.53
CA VAL A 36 6.57 -6.08 -1.10
C VAL A 36 7.80 -5.19 -1.18
N ASN A 37 8.76 -5.41 -0.27
CA ASN A 37 10.06 -4.73 -0.28
C ASN A 37 10.95 -5.40 -1.32
N ASN A 38 10.91 -4.88 -2.55
CA ASN A 38 11.67 -5.41 -3.67
C ASN A 38 13.08 -4.77 -3.74
N LYS A 39 13.99 -5.42 -4.45
CA LYS A 39 15.39 -5.01 -4.64
C LYS A 39 16.20 -5.01 -3.34
N ILE A 40 15.98 -6.02 -2.47
CA ILE A 40 16.79 -6.19 -1.25
C ILE A 40 18.28 -6.44 -1.54
N ASP A 41 18.62 -6.78 -2.78
CA ASP A 41 19.98 -6.90 -3.29
C ASP A 41 20.69 -5.53 -3.39
N THR A 42 19.97 -4.44 -3.25
CA THR A 42 20.55 -3.09 -3.27
C THR A 42 20.69 -2.52 -1.86
N LYS A 43 21.67 -1.63 -1.66
CA LYS A 43 21.91 -1.01 -0.37
C LYS A 43 20.66 -0.24 0.10
N GLN A 44 20.17 -0.60 1.27
CA GLN A 44 19.09 0.07 1.96
C GLN A 44 19.67 1.01 3.01
N ASN A 45 19.44 2.31 2.85
CA ASN A 45 19.84 3.29 3.86
C ASN A 45 18.88 3.30 5.06
N GLU A 46 19.28 3.95 6.13
CA GLU A 46 18.50 4.02 7.36
C GLU A 46 17.14 4.71 7.16
N GLU A 47 17.10 5.81 6.39
CA GLU A 47 15.84 6.50 6.08
C GLU A 47 14.80 5.58 5.46
N TYR A 48 15.24 4.71 4.53
CA TYR A 48 14.37 3.75 3.87
C TYR A 48 13.86 2.69 4.85
N ARG A 49 14.73 2.12 5.67
CA ARG A 49 14.35 1.14 6.71
C ARG A 49 13.38 1.74 7.71
N ASN A 50 13.62 2.97 8.16
CA ASN A 50 12.73 3.67 9.09
C ASN A 50 11.33 3.87 8.49
N LYS A 51 11.22 4.15 7.17
CA LYS A 51 9.91 4.22 6.50
C LYS A 51 9.19 2.87 6.47
N LEU A 52 9.89 1.77 6.23
CA LEU A 52 9.27 0.44 6.28
C LEU A 52 8.82 0.07 7.69
N ASN A 53 9.62 0.41 8.71
CA ASN A 53 9.29 0.14 10.10
C ASN A 53 7.98 0.81 10.54
N ILE A 54 7.62 1.97 9.97
CA ILE A 54 6.32 2.61 10.23
C ILE A 54 5.17 1.64 9.95
N TYR A 55 5.22 0.96 8.81
CA TYR A 55 4.16 0.04 8.38
C TYR A 55 4.18 -1.28 9.15
N LYS A 56 5.36 -1.74 9.54
CA LYS A 56 5.51 -2.91 10.41
C LYS A 56 4.87 -2.69 11.79
N HIS A 57 5.02 -1.48 12.35
CA HIS A 57 4.43 -1.13 13.66
C HIS A 57 2.90 -1.07 13.63
N ILE A 58 2.29 -0.84 12.47
CA ILE A 58 0.83 -0.88 12.30
C ILE A 58 0.32 -2.23 11.74
N ASN A 59 1.12 -3.29 11.91
CA ASN A 59 0.79 -4.67 11.51
C ASN A 59 0.50 -4.87 10.01
N ILE A 60 1.14 -4.08 9.14
CA ILE A 60 1.15 -4.36 7.71
C ILE A 60 2.26 -5.38 7.42
N ASP A 61 1.90 -6.52 6.83
CA ASP A 61 2.85 -7.53 6.40
C ASP A 61 3.84 -6.96 5.39
N ILE A 62 5.13 -7.23 5.56
CA ILE A 62 6.19 -6.80 4.64
C ILE A 62 6.95 -8.04 4.19
N ILE A 63 6.92 -8.32 2.90
CA ILE A 63 7.65 -9.43 2.29
C ILE A 63 8.87 -8.89 1.54
N ASP A 64 10.03 -9.27 2.00
CA ASP A 64 11.31 -8.89 1.42
C ASP A 64 11.64 -9.78 0.23
N CYS A 65 11.99 -9.20 -0.95
CA CYS A 65 12.39 -9.99 -2.10
C CYS A 65 13.34 -9.25 -3.06
N SER A 66 13.97 -10.00 -3.95
CA SER A 66 14.63 -9.48 -5.14
C SER A 66 14.06 -10.18 -6.37
N ALA A 67 13.22 -9.47 -7.11
CA ALA A 67 12.68 -9.99 -8.36
C ALA A 67 13.77 -10.26 -9.39
N LYS A 68 14.85 -9.47 -9.41
CA LYS A 68 15.97 -9.62 -10.34
C LYS A 68 16.73 -10.93 -10.11
N TYR A 69 17.07 -11.22 -8.87
CA TYR A 69 17.90 -12.40 -8.53
C TYR A 69 17.08 -13.60 -8.04
N GLY A 70 15.79 -13.42 -7.80
CA GLY A 70 14.90 -14.49 -7.36
C GLY A 70 14.93 -14.75 -5.84
N ASN A 71 15.58 -13.88 -5.06
CA ASN A 71 15.66 -14.05 -3.61
C ASN A 71 14.29 -13.89 -2.98
N ASN A 72 13.91 -14.81 -2.09
CA ASN A 72 12.65 -14.85 -1.32
C ASN A 72 11.36 -14.86 -2.19
N ILE A 73 11.48 -15.16 -3.49
CA ILE A 73 10.28 -15.28 -4.37
C ILE A 73 9.40 -16.45 -3.93
N LYS A 74 9.98 -17.55 -3.42
CA LYS A 74 9.21 -18.70 -2.90
C LYS A 74 8.37 -18.30 -1.67
N GLU A 75 8.92 -17.47 -0.79
CA GLU A 75 8.23 -16.94 0.37
C GLU A 75 7.03 -16.05 -0.05
N LEU A 76 7.25 -15.15 -1.02
CA LEU A 76 6.17 -14.34 -1.58
C LEU A 76 5.08 -15.22 -2.23
N ILE A 77 5.44 -16.24 -3.01
CA ILE A 77 4.48 -17.19 -3.62
C ILE A 77 3.67 -17.89 -2.53
N SER A 78 4.32 -18.35 -1.46
CA SER A 78 3.64 -18.98 -0.33
C SER A 78 2.65 -18.03 0.35
N PHE A 79 3.04 -16.77 0.55
CA PHE A 79 2.20 -15.74 1.17
C PHE A 79 0.96 -15.41 0.33
N ILE A 80 1.10 -15.33 -1.00
CA ILE A 80 -0.01 -14.98 -1.90
C ILE A 80 -0.86 -16.16 -2.34
N LYS A 81 -0.54 -17.37 -1.92
CA LYS A 81 -1.26 -18.61 -2.28
C LYS A 81 -2.77 -18.46 -2.00
N ASN A 82 -3.61 -18.93 -2.94
CA ASN A 82 -5.08 -18.87 -2.89
C ASN A 82 -5.66 -17.43 -2.78
N LYS A 83 -4.93 -16.44 -3.21
CA LYS A 83 -5.34 -15.03 -3.15
C LYS A 83 -5.45 -14.44 -4.56
N CYS A 84 -6.29 -13.41 -4.69
CA CYS A 84 -6.36 -12.56 -5.89
C CYS A 84 -5.70 -11.21 -5.56
N ILE A 85 -4.51 -10.97 -6.13
CA ILE A 85 -3.64 -9.85 -5.77
C ILE A 85 -3.68 -8.79 -6.87
N LEU A 86 -3.93 -7.55 -6.49
CA LEU A 86 -3.61 -6.37 -7.31
C LEU A 86 -2.23 -5.85 -6.90
N PHE A 87 -1.25 -5.91 -7.80
CA PHE A 87 0.03 -5.27 -7.58
C PHE A 87 0.03 -3.81 -8.03
N VAL A 88 0.45 -2.94 -7.11
CA VAL A 88 0.62 -1.51 -7.32
C VAL A 88 2.01 -1.07 -6.89
N GLY A 89 2.48 0.07 -7.38
CA GLY A 89 3.81 0.58 -7.01
C GLY A 89 4.29 1.65 -7.97
N ASN A 90 5.19 2.48 -7.51
CA ASN A 90 5.79 3.54 -8.31
C ASN A 90 6.54 2.98 -9.53
N SER A 91 6.61 3.79 -10.60
CA SER A 91 7.43 3.46 -11.76
C SER A 91 8.87 3.16 -11.32
N GLY A 92 9.42 2.07 -11.83
CA GLY A 92 10.78 1.64 -11.46
C GLY A 92 10.90 0.88 -10.14
N ALA A 93 9.83 0.68 -9.35
CA ALA A 93 9.89 -0.18 -8.15
C ALA A 93 10.09 -1.67 -8.46
N GLY A 94 9.94 -2.05 -9.74
CA GLY A 94 10.17 -3.42 -10.21
C GLY A 94 8.92 -4.27 -10.29
N LYS A 95 7.72 -3.64 -10.39
CA LYS A 95 6.44 -4.32 -10.53
C LYS A 95 6.43 -5.33 -11.68
N SER A 96 6.72 -4.91 -12.92
CA SER A 96 6.72 -5.78 -14.10
C SER A 96 7.75 -6.91 -14.00
N THR A 97 8.93 -6.64 -13.45
CA THR A 97 9.95 -7.67 -13.20
C THR A 97 9.46 -8.70 -12.20
N LEU A 98 8.82 -8.26 -11.12
CA LEU A 98 8.26 -9.14 -10.10
C LEU A 98 7.11 -9.96 -10.66
N THR A 99 6.17 -9.34 -11.36
CA THR A 99 5.04 -10.01 -12.00
C THR A 99 5.54 -11.07 -12.98
N SER A 100 6.48 -10.74 -13.88
CA SER A 100 7.08 -11.71 -14.82
C SER A 100 7.76 -12.87 -14.09
N LYS A 101 8.41 -12.61 -12.94
CA LYS A 101 9.09 -13.64 -12.15
C LYS A 101 8.10 -14.58 -11.47
N LEU A 102 6.97 -14.05 -10.96
CA LEU A 102 5.91 -14.84 -10.31
C LEU A 102 5.13 -15.68 -11.31
N ILE A 103 4.92 -15.14 -12.51
CA ILE A 103 4.16 -15.79 -13.56
C ILE A 103 4.94 -16.98 -14.17
N GLY A 104 6.27 -16.91 -14.25
CA GLY A 104 7.10 -17.92 -14.90
C GLY A 104 6.85 -18.05 -16.40
N LYS A 105 7.42 -19.10 -17.03
CA LYS A 105 7.28 -19.37 -18.47
C LYS A 105 5.94 -20.04 -18.87
N GLU A 106 5.09 -20.40 -17.91
CA GLU A 106 3.84 -21.14 -18.14
C GLU A 106 2.63 -20.25 -17.94
N LEU A 107 2.32 -19.39 -18.93
CA LEU A 107 1.17 -18.51 -18.85
C LEU A 107 0.08 -18.79 -19.87
N LYS A 108 -1.15 -18.91 -19.33
CA LYS A 108 -2.35 -18.49 -20.08
C LYS A 108 -2.64 -17.02 -19.72
N VAL A 109 -2.36 -16.13 -20.65
CA VAL A 109 -2.72 -14.70 -20.53
C VAL A 109 -4.19 -14.57 -20.89
N ASN A 110 -5.05 -14.32 -19.90
CA ASN A 110 -6.39 -13.84 -20.15
C ASN A 110 -6.36 -12.32 -20.12
N ALA A 111 -6.25 -11.68 -21.28
CA ALA A 111 -6.38 -10.22 -21.39
C ALA A 111 -7.81 -9.83 -21.06
N LEU A 112 -8.00 -9.03 -20.00
CA LEU A 112 -9.27 -8.36 -19.74
C LEU A 112 -9.37 -7.20 -20.73
N SER A 113 -9.87 -7.48 -21.96
CA SER A 113 -10.19 -6.44 -22.95
C SER A 113 -11.55 -5.85 -22.60
N ASN A 114 -11.59 -4.66 -22.05
CA ASN A 114 -12.76 -3.82 -22.16
C ASN A 114 -12.72 -3.16 -23.55
N ASN A 115 -13.51 -3.71 -24.49
CA ASN A 115 -13.86 -3.04 -25.73
C ASN A 115 -14.72 -1.82 -25.41
N GLN A 116 -14.09 -0.65 -25.26
CA GLN A 116 -14.72 0.64 -25.62
C GLN A 116 -13.61 1.67 -25.81
N GLY A 117 -13.60 2.25 -27.00
CA GLY A 117 -12.56 3.10 -27.49
C GLY A 117 -12.37 4.41 -26.73
N VAL A 118 -11.21 4.90 -26.87
CA VAL A 118 -10.60 6.23 -26.77
C VAL A 118 -9.34 6.21 -25.90
N HIS A 119 -8.21 6.27 -26.59
CA HIS A 119 -6.89 6.83 -26.22
C HIS A 119 -6.50 6.89 -24.72
N THR A 120 -5.91 5.82 -24.26
CA THR A 120 -4.67 5.66 -23.46
C THR A 120 -4.62 4.23 -22.95
N THR A 121 -3.73 3.44 -23.54
CA THR A 121 -3.63 1.98 -23.36
C THR A 121 -3.04 1.64 -22.00
N SER A 122 -3.90 1.50 -20.98
CA SER A 122 -3.57 0.81 -19.75
C SER A 122 -4.41 -0.47 -19.68
N ILE A 123 -3.99 -1.50 -20.41
CA ILE A 123 -4.63 -2.81 -20.34
C ILE A 123 -4.18 -3.47 -19.04
N SER A 124 -5.11 -3.64 -18.08
CA SER A 124 -4.87 -4.47 -16.91
C SER A 124 -4.91 -5.94 -17.32
N SER A 125 -3.90 -6.71 -16.97
CA SER A 125 -3.81 -8.13 -17.30
C SER A 125 -4.05 -8.97 -16.05
N LEU A 126 -4.93 -9.97 -16.16
CA LEU A 126 -5.15 -10.98 -15.14
C LEU A 126 -4.34 -12.23 -15.48
N PHE A 127 -3.52 -12.65 -14.55
CA PHE A 127 -2.73 -13.88 -14.64
C PHE A 127 -3.18 -14.87 -13.59
N GLU A 128 -3.43 -16.09 -13.99
CA GLU A 128 -3.65 -17.18 -13.08
C GLU A 128 -2.36 -18.00 -12.95
N ILE A 129 -1.88 -18.15 -11.73
CA ILE A 129 -0.70 -18.96 -11.40
C ILE A 129 -1.11 -20.16 -10.57
N GLN A 130 -0.16 -21.06 -10.29
CA GLN A 130 -0.44 -22.27 -9.53
C GLN A 130 -1.19 -22.00 -8.21
N ASN A 131 -1.92 -23.03 -7.73
CA ASN A 131 -2.65 -22.99 -6.46
C ASN A 131 -3.76 -21.92 -6.40
N ASN A 132 -4.52 -21.76 -7.45
CA ASN A 132 -5.69 -20.85 -7.46
C ASN A 132 -5.34 -19.38 -7.13
N THR A 133 -4.09 -18.99 -7.39
CA THR A 133 -3.61 -17.63 -7.14
C THR A 133 -3.76 -16.79 -8.40
N LYS A 134 -4.31 -15.59 -8.25
CA LYS A 134 -4.54 -14.66 -9.36
C LYS A 134 -3.76 -13.38 -9.13
N ILE A 135 -3.09 -12.90 -10.16
CA ILE A 135 -2.34 -11.64 -10.14
C ILE A 135 -2.95 -10.70 -11.17
N ILE A 136 -3.27 -9.50 -10.74
CA ILE A 136 -3.69 -8.41 -11.61
C ILE A 136 -2.51 -7.45 -11.71
N ASP A 137 -1.94 -7.31 -12.90
CA ASP A 137 -0.97 -6.28 -13.21
C ASP A 137 -1.70 -5.08 -13.83
N SER A 138 -1.67 -3.97 -13.13
CA SER A 138 -2.26 -2.71 -13.59
C SER A 138 -1.14 -1.73 -13.94
N PRO A 139 -0.76 -1.61 -15.22
CA PRO A 139 0.21 -0.62 -15.64
C PRO A 139 -0.38 0.78 -15.43
N GLY A 140 0.38 1.67 -14.80
CA GLY A 140 0.04 3.10 -14.72
C GLY A 140 -0.80 3.55 -13.53
N MET A 141 -1.23 2.70 -12.61
CA MET A 141 -1.87 3.15 -11.36
C MET A 141 -0.82 3.81 -10.44
N ARG A 142 -0.54 5.08 -10.73
CA ARG A 142 0.49 5.87 -10.03
C ARG A 142 -0.06 6.73 -8.92
N ASP A 143 -1.30 7.15 -9.02
CA ASP A 143 -1.96 7.97 -8.00
C ASP A 143 -3.39 7.51 -7.79
N ILE A 144 -3.87 7.71 -6.57
CA ILE A 144 -5.24 7.44 -6.18
C ILE A 144 -5.85 8.76 -5.77
N ASP A 145 -6.95 9.09 -6.42
CA ASP A 145 -7.80 10.17 -5.97
C ASP A 145 -8.55 9.72 -4.70
N ILE A 146 -8.42 10.50 -3.65
CA ILE A 146 -9.08 10.33 -2.36
C ILE A 146 -10.08 11.46 -2.06
N SER A 147 -10.26 12.41 -2.99
CA SER A 147 -11.13 13.58 -2.82
C SER A 147 -12.60 13.22 -2.58
N ASN A 148 -13.02 12.06 -3.08
CA ASN A 148 -14.40 11.58 -2.96
C ASN A 148 -14.71 10.90 -1.61
N TYR A 149 -13.72 10.76 -0.71
CA TYR A 149 -13.98 10.17 0.61
C TYR A 149 -14.41 11.22 1.61
N PRO A 150 -15.47 10.95 2.42
CA PRO A 150 -15.89 11.85 3.49
C PRO A 150 -14.72 12.10 4.47
N LYS A 151 -14.54 13.35 4.87
CA LYS A 151 -13.45 13.77 5.78
C LYS A 151 -13.43 12.97 7.09
N GLU A 152 -14.62 12.67 7.61
CA GLU A 152 -14.83 11.92 8.85
C GLU A 152 -14.36 10.46 8.73
N GLN A 153 -14.40 9.91 7.51
CA GLN A 153 -14.00 8.52 7.25
C GLN A 153 -12.52 8.36 6.94
N ILE A 154 -11.77 9.45 6.71
CA ILE A 154 -10.32 9.36 6.43
C ILE A 154 -9.57 8.66 7.57
N ILE A 155 -10.03 8.81 8.80
CA ILE A 155 -9.44 8.15 9.97
C ILE A 155 -9.48 6.62 9.87
N ASP A 156 -10.40 6.04 9.11
CA ASP A 156 -10.54 4.59 8.94
C ASP A 156 -9.32 3.94 8.24
N GLY A 157 -8.54 4.75 7.51
CA GLY A 157 -7.26 4.33 6.92
C GLY A 157 -6.08 4.37 7.89
N PHE A 158 -6.30 4.83 9.13
CA PHE A 158 -5.26 5.10 10.13
C PHE A 158 -5.62 4.46 11.48
N ASP A 159 -5.59 3.13 11.55
CA ASP A 159 -6.03 2.33 12.71
C ASP A 159 -5.38 2.80 14.02
N GLU A 160 -4.09 3.15 13.99
CA GLU A 160 -3.36 3.64 15.15
C GLU A 160 -3.89 5.00 15.64
N ILE A 161 -4.29 5.88 14.72
CA ILE A 161 -4.89 7.18 15.04
C ILE A 161 -6.32 6.99 15.53
N GLN A 162 -7.11 6.16 14.84
CA GLN A 162 -8.48 5.85 15.22
C GLN A 162 -8.55 5.23 16.63
N ASN A 163 -7.62 4.33 16.95
CA ASN A 163 -7.55 3.72 18.27
C ASN A 163 -7.17 4.74 19.35
N ALA A 164 -6.21 5.62 19.09
CA ALA A 164 -5.83 6.68 20.01
C ALA A 164 -6.95 7.72 20.19
N ALA A 165 -7.72 8.02 19.16
CA ALA A 165 -8.82 8.98 19.19
C ALA A 165 -9.90 8.63 20.23
N LYS A 166 -10.09 7.33 20.52
CA LYS A 166 -11.06 6.85 21.55
C LYS A 166 -10.74 7.35 22.96
N TYR A 167 -9.50 7.76 23.21
CA TYR A 167 -9.03 8.25 24.51
C TYR A 167 -8.93 9.77 24.57
N CYS A 168 -9.34 10.50 23.53
CA CYS A 168 -9.40 11.95 23.56
C CYS A 168 -10.44 12.42 24.58
N LYS A 169 -10.13 13.53 25.25
CA LYS A 169 -11.02 14.13 26.26
C LYS A 169 -12.39 14.53 25.68
N PHE A 170 -12.44 14.94 24.42
CA PHE A 170 -13.65 15.39 23.73
C PHE A 170 -13.95 14.52 22.54
N SER A 171 -15.22 14.20 22.31
CA SER A 171 -15.70 13.37 21.21
C SER A 171 -15.57 14.04 19.84
N ASP A 172 -15.59 15.37 19.81
CA ASP A 172 -15.42 16.22 18.62
C ASP A 172 -13.98 16.68 18.38
N CYS A 173 -13.02 15.97 18.98
CA CYS A 173 -11.61 16.31 18.87
C CYS A 173 -11.11 16.27 17.43
N ASN A 174 -10.61 17.40 16.93
CA ASN A 174 -10.03 17.48 15.58
C ASN A 174 -8.60 16.96 15.47
N HIS A 175 -7.96 16.58 16.59
CA HIS A 175 -6.61 16.08 16.71
C HIS A 175 -5.49 17.06 16.28
N ILE A 176 -5.81 18.35 16.10
CA ILE A 176 -4.84 19.38 15.72
C ILE A 176 -4.51 20.27 16.92
N ASN A 177 -5.51 20.96 17.48
CA ASN A 177 -5.29 22.01 18.48
C ASN A 177 -6.05 21.79 19.80
N ASN A 178 -6.82 20.72 19.93
CA ASN A 178 -7.62 20.48 21.14
C ASN A 178 -6.74 20.11 22.34
N GLN A 179 -7.02 20.72 23.48
CA GLN A 179 -6.45 20.30 24.78
C GLN A 179 -6.97 18.91 25.16
N GLY A 180 -6.07 18.06 25.72
CA GLY A 180 -6.43 16.70 26.08
C GLY A 180 -6.61 15.78 24.88
N CYS A 181 -5.97 16.09 23.75
CA CYS A 181 -5.94 15.23 22.57
C CYS A 181 -4.94 14.09 22.77
N TYR A 182 -5.45 12.87 22.97
CA TYR A 182 -4.60 11.68 23.17
C TYR A 182 -3.84 11.29 21.88
N VAL A 183 -4.36 11.60 20.70
CA VAL A 183 -3.62 11.40 19.43
C VAL A 183 -2.34 12.24 19.42
N LYS A 184 -2.39 13.49 19.89
CA LYS A 184 -1.20 14.35 20.00
C LYS A 184 -0.22 13.84 21.05
N GLU A 185 -0.72 13.35 22.18
CA GLU A 185 0.11 12.72 23.21
C GLU A 185 0.80 11.47 22.66
N SER A 186 0.08 10.59 21.99
CA SER A 186 0.61 9.39 21.34
C SER A 186 1.65 9.72 20.25
N LEU A 187 1.49 10.85 19.56
CA LEU A 187 2.46 11.36 18.59
C LEU A 187 3.78 11.78 19.28
N VAL A 188 3.68 12.55 20.39
CA VAL A 188 4.83 12.99 21.19
C VAL A 188 5.58 11.80 21.78
N ASN A 189 4.85 10.79 22.24
CA ASN A 189 5.40 9.56 22.83
C ASN A 189 5.92 8.55 21.76
N GLY A 190 5.85 8.89 20.47
CA GLY A 190 6.33 8.05 19.37
C GLY A 190 5.48 6.81 19.08
N GLN A 191 4.29 6.68 19.67
CA GLN A 191 3.34 5.59 19.40
C GLN A 191 2.66 5.75 18.04
N ILE A 192 2.51 7.00 17.57
CA ILE A 192 2.04 7.34 16.23
C ILE A 192 3.18 7.97 15.46
N SER A 193 3.42 7.49 14.24
CA SER A 193 4.43 8.06 13.36
C SER A 193 4.05 9.47 12.91
N GLN A 194 4.98 10.43 13.03
CA GLN A 194 4.79 11.80 12.51
C GLN A 194 4.41 11.81 11.03
N ARG A 195 4.96 10.90 10.22
CA ARG A 195 4.65 10.80 8.78
C ARG A 195 3.20 10.37 8.54
N ARG A 196 2.73 9.38 9.30
CA ARG A 196 1.35 8.90 9.22
C ARG A 196 0.38 9.98 9.68
N TYR A 197 0.67 10.63 10.80
CA TYR A 197 -0.13 11.75 11.28
C TYR A 197 -0.22 12.89 10.25
N ASN A 198 0.90 13.28 9.63
CA ASN A 198 0.92 14.32 8.62
C ASN A 198 0.09 13.93 7.39
N ASN A 199 0.16 12.67 6.95
CA ASN A 199 -0.67 12.18 5.85
C ASN A 199 -2.15 12.16 6.23
N PHE A 200 -2.50 11.74 7.45
CA PHE A 200 -3.87 11.79 7.96
C PHE A 200 -4.45 13.20 7.89
N ILE A 201 -3.73 14.19 8.43
CA ILE A 201 -4.17 15.60 8.38
C ILE A 201 -4.30 16.07 6.94
N LYS A 202 -3.28 15.81 6.11
CA LYS A 202 -3.31 16.16 4.68
C LYS A 202 -4.50 15.56 3.95
N PHE A 203 -4.82 14.28 4.18
CA PHE A 203 -5.92 13.61 3.48
C PHE A 203 -7.29 14.12 3.94
N ARG A 204 -7.44 14.41 5.23
CA ARG A 204 -8.67 14.99 5.77
C ARG A 204 -8.92 16.42 5.26
N ASP A 205 -7.87 17.21 5.13
CA ASP A 205 -7.93 18.60 4.71
C ASP A 205 -7.79 18.76 3.18
N TYR A 206 -7.84 17.65 2.43
CA TYR A 206 -7.84 17.68 0.96
C TYR A 206 -9.11 18.43 0.52
N GLU A 207 -8.92 19.62 -0.06
CA GLU A 207 -10.04 20.37 -0.64
C GLU A 207 -10.59 19.64 -1.87
N GLN A 208 -11.91 19.48 -1.88
CA GLN A 208 -12.64 18.93 -3.02
C GLN A 208 -12.69 19.94 -4.15
#